data_11cce4e5013253db1e34465517af537e
#
_entry.id   11cce4e5013253db1e34465517af537e
#
_cell.length_a   1.000
_cell.length_b   1.000
_cell.length_c   1.000
_cell.angle_alpha   90.00
_cell.angle_beta   90.00
_cell.angle_gamma   90.00
#
_symmetry.space_group_name_H-M   'P 1'
#
loop_
_entity.id
_entity.type
_entity.pdbx_description
1 polymer ?
#
loop_
_entity_poly.entity_id
_entity_poly.type
_entity_poly.pdbx_seq_one_letter_code
_entity_poly.pdbx_strand_id
1 'polypeptide(L)'
;MTKKNYNQVSMPYVDLLKSYVKERFIPFHTPGHKIGHGAPKDLRDWMSEALPYDLGVMYALDDLHEPEGAFKEAQELAADLYGAKAAWYSVNGTTALIMTMIMATVGEEESLIIPREVHKSVMSGLVMSGAKPIYLPSRFDEEWGIQLGASLEDLVSTLDAHPEAKAVLLVYPNYYGLGIDIEAMVAECHKRGLIVLVDEAHGPHLPFDDRLPVEALEAGADLVAQSTHKSLGSLTQTSTLLGQGDRIDYRRVTQVHQMLQSTSPNYIFMASLDMARQQMATEGPNLVGKAVDLAYQLRTGIQAIPGLKTMDESQLAKNFDPTKVLIDARDLGIDAVAFERRLRDHKIEVELIQACHVLVTITIGDSEASIQALLTALKEISQECLEEGRYSSPIPSLDQVNLALPEPILIKTPRQAFYVSRETIHLAEACGRICGETISYYPPGIPLISIGEEITPAVIQYMKDKQALGYVPNGAADMSLETIVVLKD
;
A
#
# COMPACT_ATOMS: atom_id res chain seq x y z
N MET A 1 33.41 7.21 -9.03
CA MET A 1 32.78 6.42 -10.11
C MET A 1 32.23 7.39 -11.12
N THR A 2 32.54 7.25 -12.41
CA THR A 2 31.95 8.06 -13.50
C THR A 2 30.44 7.78 -13.52
N LYS A 3 29.60 8.81 -13.36
CA LYS A 3 28.15 8.67 -13.56
C LYS A 3 27.91 8.01 -14.93
N LYS A 4 27.32 6.82 -14.94
CA LYS A 4 26.78 6.25 -16.18
C LYS A 4 25.74 7.23 -16.73
N ASN A 5 25.83 7.58 -17.99
CA ASN A 5 24.82 8.46 -18.62
C ASN A 5 23.72 7.54 -19.15
N TYR A 6 22.67 7.33 -18.34
CA TYR A 6 21.57 6.46 -18.67
C TYR A 6 20.62 7.13 -19.68
N ASN A 7 20.24 6.38 -20.73
CA ASN A 7 19.23 6.83 -21.69
C ASN A 7 17.83 6.46 -21.18
N GLN A 8 17.20 7.34 -20.45
CA GLN A 8 15.88 7.11 -19.84
C GLN A 8 14.74 6.91 -20.87
N VAL A 9 14.94 7.25 -22.16
CA VAL A 9 13.95 7.03 -23.22
C VAL A 9 13.90 5.55 -23.65
N SER A 10 14.97 4.78 -23.43
CA SER A 10 15.02 3.35 -23.80
C SER A 10 14.10 2.49 -22.94
N MET A 11 13.59 1.42 -23.51
CA MET A 11 12.84 0.36 -22.85
C MET A 11 13.52 -0.98 -23.13
N PRO A 12 14.70 -1.26 -22.52
CA PRO A 12 15.55 -2.37 -22.92
C PRO A 12 14.85 -3.72 -22.83
N TYR A 13 14.04 -3.93 -21.78
CA TYR A 13 13.34 -5.20 -21.61
C TYR A 13 12.19 -5.36 -22.60
N VAL A 14 11.43 -4.30 -22.84
CA VAL A 14 10.35 -4.30 -23.83
C VAL A 14 10.89 -4.54 -25.24
N ASP A 15 12.01 -3.92 -25.59
CA ASP A 15 12.64 -4.07 -26.91
C ASP A 15 13.17 -5.49 -27.11
N LEU A 16 13.72 -6.12 -26.06
CA LEU A 16 14.10 -7.53 -26.07
C LEU A 16 12.89 -8.42 -26.39
N LEU A 17 11.77 -8.23 -25.67
CA LEU A 17 10.56 -9.03 -25.88
C LEU A 17 9.95 -8.83 -27.28
N LYS A 18 9.89 -7.59 -27.77
CA LYS A 18 9.42 -7.29 -29.13
C LYS A 18 10.28 -7.97 -30.19
N SER A 19 11.61 -7.95 -30.02
CA SER A 19 12.54 -8.60 -30.93
C SER A 19 12.32 -10.11 -30.94
N TYR A 20 12.20 -10.74 -29.75
CA TYR A 20 11.96 -12.17 -29.62
C TYR A 20 10.65 -12.61 -30.29
N VAL A 21 9.54 -11.92 -30.02
CA VAL A 21 8.23 -12.23 -30.61
C VAL A 21 8.24 -12.09 -32.13
N LYS A 22 9.01 -11.12 -32.67
CA LYS A 22 9.17 -10.90 -34.11
C LYS A 22 9.87 -12.06 -34.83
N GLU A 23 10.75 -12.81 -34.16
CA GLU A 23 11.45 -13.97 -34.74
C GLU A 23 10.51 -15.14 -35.01
N ARG A 24 9.30 -15.18 -34.43
CA ARG A 24 8.28 -16.23 -34.66
C ARG A 24 8.77 -17.65 -34.44
N PHE A 25 9.50 -17.88 -33.33
CA PHE A 25 9.93 -19.22 -32.96
C PHE A 25 8.74 -20.19 -32.85
N ILE A 26 8.96 -21.46 -33.22
CA ILE A 26 7.98 -22.52 -32.96
C ILE A 26 8.16 -22.97 -31.49
N PRO A 27 7.14 -22.76 -30.61
CA PRO A 27 7.34 -22.91 -29.18
C PRO A 27 7.18 -24.36 -28.72
N PHE A 28 8.29 -25.05 -28.43
CA PHE A 28 8.30 -26.34 -27.74
C PHE A 28 8.55 -26.21 -26.23
N HIS A 29 8.42 -25.01 -25.69
CA HIS A 29 8.58 -24.65 -24.28
C HIS A 29 7.25 -24.25 -23.63
N THR A 30 7.21 -24.08 -22.31
CA THR A 30 6.11 -23.42 -21.56
C THR A 30 6.07 -21.93 -21.88
N PRO A 31 4.90 -21.26 -21.73
CA PRO A 31 3.61 -21.75 -21.21
C PRO A 31 2.86 -22.69 -22.19
N GLY A 32 1.93 -23.47 -21.63
CA GLY A 32 1.20 -24.49 -22.37
C GLY A 32 0.32 -23.98 -23.52
N HIS A 33 -0.06 -22.71 -23.50
CA HIS A 33 -0.84 -22.08 -24.59
C HIS A 33 -0.02 -21.80 -25.86
N LYS A 34 1.32 -21.99 -25.81
CA LYS A 34 2.17 -21.89 -27.02
C LYS A 34 1.95 -20.60 -27.82
N ILE A 35 2.28 -19.45 -27.20
CA ILE A 35 2.11 -18.13 -27.79
C ILE A 35 0.64 -17.88 -28.25
N GLY A 36 -0.31 -18.41 -27.47
CA GLY A 36 -1.75 -18.23 -27.71
C GLY A 36 -2.42 -19.31 -28.55
N HIS A 37 -1.70 -20.19 -29.26
CA HIS A 37 -2.31 -21.22 -30.11
C HIS A 37 -3.21 -22.20 -29.34
N GLY A 38 -2.83 -22.56 -28.12
CA GLY A 38 -3.59 -23.43 -27.21
C GLY A 38 -4.47 -22.71 -26.21
N ALA A 39 -4.55 -21.40 -26.24
CA ALA A 39 -5.36 -20.63 -25.32
C ALA A 39 -6.86 -20.75 -25.64
N PRO A 40 -7.75 -20.73 -24.63
CA PRO A 40 -9.20 -20.61 -24.85
C PRO A 40 -9.55 -19.37 -25.69
N LYS A 41 -10.64 -19.47 -26.45
CA LYS A 41 -11.05 -18.38 -27.36
C LYS A 41 -11.19 -17.04 -26.63
N ASP A 42 -11.90 -17.02 -25.50
CA ASP A 42 -12.13 -15.79 -24.74
C ASP A 42 -10.81 -15.16 -24.24
N LEU A 43 -9.86 -15.98 -23.80
CA LEU A 43 -8.54 -15.50 -23.39
C LEU A 43 -7.75 -14.88 -24.56
N ARG A 44 -7.82 -15.49 -25.73
CA ARG A 44 -7.22 -14.92 -26.95
C ARG A 44 -7.87 -13.60 -27.34
N ASP A 45 -9.21 -13.53 -27.26
CA ASP A 45 -9.96 -12.32 -27.59
C ASP A 45 -9.63 -11.17 -26.62
N TRP A 46 -9.48 -11.48 -25.31
CA TRP A 46 -9.16 -10.47 -24.29
C TRP A 46 -7.72 -9.97 -24.35
N MET A 47 -6.77 -10.88 -24.49
CA MET A 47 -5.36 -10.52 -24.46
C MET A 47 -4.82 -10.15 -25.85
N SER A 48 -5.47 -10.59 -26.91
CA SER A 48 -5.15 -10.23 -28.30
C SER A 48 -3.65 -10.14 -28.55
N GLU A 49 -3.14 -8.93 -28.79
CA GLU A 49 -1.74 -8.63 -29.10
C GLU A 49 -0.80 -8.82 -27.92
N ALA A 50 -1.29 -8.87 -26.70
CA ALA A 50 -0.46 -9.07 -25.52
C ALA A 50 -0.09 -10.54 -25.30
N LEU A 51 -0.94 -11.47 -25.71
CA LEU A 51 -0.78 -12.91 -25.43
C LEU A 51 0.55 -13.50 -25.98
N PRO A 52 1.10 -13.09 -27.13
CA PRO A 52 2.42 -13.52 -27.59
C PRO A 52 3.58 -13.16 -26.66
N TYR A 53 3.40 -12.19 -25.75
CA TYR A 53 4.39 -11.76 -24.78
C TYR A 53 4.28 -12.49 -23.44
N ASP A 54 3.26 -13.35 -23.25
CA ASP A 54 3.21 -14.24 -22.09
C ASP A 54 4.14 -15.43 -22.33
N LEU A 55 5.40 -15.19 -21.98
CA LEU A 55 6.53 -16.06 -22.24
C LEU A 55 7.00 -16.72 -20.92
N GLY A 56 7.84 -17.72 -21.01
CA GLY A 56 8.51 -18.33 -19.87
C GLY A 56 10.00 -17.97 -19.84
N VAL A 57 10.68 -18.37 -18.76
CA VAL A 57 12.12 -18.20 -18.62
C VAL A 57 12.84 -19.02 -19.70
N MET A 58 13.62 -18.34 -20.53
CA MET A 58 14.40 -18.92 -21.61
C MET A 58 15.76 -18.24 -21.73
N TYR A 59 16.74 -18.96 -22.25
CA TYR A 59 18.11 -18.45 -22.40
C TYR A 59 18.20 -17.13 -23.20
N ALA A 60 17.33 -16.95 -24.21
CA ALA A 60 17.31 -15.75 -25.04
C ALA A 60 16.63 -14.54 -24.36
N LEU A 61 15.96 -14.76 -23.24
CA LEU A 61 15.28 -13.74 -22.45
C LEU A 61 15.95 -13.60 -21.09
N ASP A 62 16.03 -12.40 -20.58
CA ASP A 62 16.60 -12.16 -19.26
C ASP A 62 15.66 -12.66 -18.15
N ASP A 63 16.20 -12.95 -16.97
CA ASP A 63 15.49 -13.54 -15.84
C ASP A 63 15.34 -12.55 -14.68
N LEU A 64 14.19 -12.59 -14.03
CA LEU A 64 13.93 -11.79 -12.82
C LEU A 64 14.84 -12.23 -11.64
N HIS A 65 15.15 -13.51 -11.56
CA HIS A 65 15.94 -14.07 -10.46
C HIS A 65 17.45 -13.81 -10.62
N GLU A 66 17.94 -13.84 -11.86
CA GLU A 66 19.36 -13.61 -12.18
C GLU A 66 19.48 -12.61 -13.35
N PRO A 67 19.11 -11.35 -13.14
CA PRO A 67 19.11 -10.37 -14.20
C PRO A 67 20.55 -10.01 -14.61
N GLU A 68 20.90 -10.28 -15.86
CA GLU A 68 22.23 -10.00 -16.42
C GLU A 68 22.21 -9.09 -17.63
N GLY A 69 21.08 -9.05 -18.36
CA GLY A 69 20.88 -8.33 -19.61
C GLY A 69 19.90 -7.16 -19.54
N ALA A 70 18.92 -7.21 -20.42
CA ALA A 70 17.95 -6.12 -20.62
C ALA A 70 17.06 -5.84 -19.39
N PHE A 71 16.73 -6.86 -18.61
CA PHE A 71 15.95 -6.67 -17.41
C PHE A 71 16.76 -5.99 -16.29
N LYS A 72 18.04 -6.36 -16.17
CA LYS A 72 18.98 -5.66 -15.29
C LYS A 72 19.12 -4.19 -15.68
N GLU A 73 19.26 -3.91 -16.99
CA GLU A 73 19.33 -2.54 -17.49
C GLU A 73 18.06 -1.75 -17.16
N ALA A 74 16.87 -2.37 -17.30
CA ALA A 74 15.61 -1.74 -16.91
C ALA A 74 15.56 -1.40 -15.41
N GLN A 75 16.08 -2.27 -14.53
CA GLN A 75 16.19 -1.98 -13.10
C GLN A 75 17.25 -0.90 -12.79
N GLU A 76 18.38 -0.89 -13.50
CA GLU A 76 19.38 0.18 -13.38
C GLU A 76 18.82 1.54 -13.80
N LEU A 77 17.99 1.58 -14.86
CA LEU A 77 17.28 2.79 -15.29
C LEU A 77 16.26 3.25 -14.24
N ALA A 78 15.55 2.33 -13.59
CA ALA A 78 14.65 2.69 -12.49
C ALA A 78 15.43 3.24 -11.30
N ALA A 79 16.55 2.64 -10.92
CA ALA A 79 17.40 3.14 -9.87
C ALA A 79 17.92 4.56 -10.17
N ASP A 80 18.35 4.82 -11.41
CA ASP A 80 18.80 6.16 -11.83
C ASP A 80 17.67 7.19 -11.79
N LEU A 81 16.47 6.83 -12.25
CA LEU A 81 15.29 7.73 -12.27
C LEU A 81 14.92 8.22 -10.86
N TYR A 82 14.96 7.32 -9.87
CA TYR A 82 14.61 7.61 -8.46
C TYR A 82 15.82 7.99 -7.60
N GLY A 83 17.02 8.11 -8.17
CA GLY A 83 18.23 8.41 -7.39
C GLY A 83 18.71 7.28 -6.48
N ALA A 84 18.21 6.06 -6.65
CA ALA A 84 18.58 4.90 -5.88
C ALA A 84 19.95 4.33 -6.28
N LYS A 85 20.58 3.59 -5.36
CA LYS A 85 21.80 2.80 -5.65
C LYS A 85 21.45 1.47 -6.34
N ALA A 86 20.26 0.92 -6.05
CA ALA A 86 19.72 -0.27 -6.69
C ALA A 86 18.19 -0.25 -6.70
N ALA A 87 17.60 -0.92 -7.69
CA ALA A 87 16.17 -1.18 -7.78
C ALA A 87 15.92 -2.67 -8.05
N TRP A 88 14.83 -3.20 -7.49
CA TRP A 88 14.35 -4.57 -7.74
C TRP A 88 12.89 -4.50 -8.15
N TYR A 89 12.57 -5.00 -9.32
CA TYR A 89 11.19 -5.13 -9.78
C TYR A 89 10.52 -6.38 -9.21
N SER A 90 9.27 -6.27 -8.83
CA SER A 90 8.47 -7.37 -8.29
C SER A 90 7.21 -7.58 -9.12
N VAL A 91 6.91 -8.84 -9.40
CA VAL A 91 5.65 -9.30 -9.98
C VAL A 91 4.74 -9.97 -8.95
N ASN A 92 5.14 -9.93 -7.67
CA ASN A 92 4.39 -10.47 -6.53
C ASN A 92 3.89 -9.36 -5.59
N GLY A 93 3.80 -8.14 -6.10
CA GLY A 93 3.29 -6.98 -5.39
C GLY A 93 4.26 -6.42 -4.35
N THR A 94 3.90 -5.28 -3.78
CA THR A 94 4.60 -4.68 -2.65
C THR A 94 4.54 -5.58 -1.40
N THR A 95 3.57 -6.49 -1.32
CA THR A 95 3.52 -7.53 -0.31
C THR A 95 4.83 -8.31 -0.22
N ALA A 96 5.35 -8.79 -1.37
CA ALA A 96 6.64 -9.50 -1.41
C ALA A 96 7.81 -8.56 -1.07
N LEU A 97 7.76 -7.30 -1.48
CA LEU A 97 8.82 -6.33 -1.22
C LEU A 97 8.91 -5.92 0.25
N ILE A 98 7.79 -5.74 0.93
CA ILE A 98 7.74 -5.47 2.38
C ILE A 98 8.33 -6.66 3.16
N MET A 99 7.94 -7.89 2.81
CA MET A 99 8.55 -9.09 3.40
C MET A 99 10.05 -9.15 3.09
N THR A 100 10.46 -8.78 1.87
CA THR A 100 11.88 -8.70 1.48
C THR A 100 12.65 -7.72 2.36
N MET A 101 12.14 -6.50 2.55
CA MET A 101 12.79 -5.50 3.39
C MET A 101 13.00 -6.01 4.82
N ILE A 102 11.96 -6.58 5.44
CA ILE A 102 12.00 -7.08 6.81
C ILE A 102 12.99 -8.24 6.93
N MET A 103 12.85 -9.28 6.10
CA MET A 103 13.70 -10.47 6.17
C MET A 103 15.17 -10.20 5.80
N ALA A 104 15.44 -9.19 4.96
CA ALA A 104 16.78 -8.81 4.60
C ALA A 104 17.50 -8.00 5.68
N THR A 105 16.76 -7.36 6.59
CA THR A 105 17.34 -6.42 7.55
C THR A 105 17.24 -6.88 9.00
N VAL A 106 16.18 -7.60 9.37
CA VAL A 106 15.91 -8.02 10.76
C VAL A 106 15.69 -9.52 10.81
N GLY A 107 16.45 -10.20 11.66
CA GLY A 107 16.40 -11.65 11.83
C GLY A 107 15.65 -12.09 13.08
N GLU A 108 15.80 -13.40 13.39
CA GLU A 108 15.17 -14.01 14.56
C GLU A 108 15.63 -13.34 15.85
N GLU A 109 14.69 -13.06 16.76
CA GLU A 109 14.89 -12.38 18.04
C GLU A 109 15.39 -10.92 17.96
N GLU A 110 15.69 -10.38 16.78
CA GLU A 110 16.02 -8.95 16.61
C GLU A 110 14.73 -8.11 16.60
N SER A 111 14.82 -6.87 17.07
CA SER A 111 13.66 -5.99 17.21
C SER A 111 13.48 -5.06 16.01
N LEU A 112 12.23 -4.95 15.54
CA LEU A 112 11.79 -4.03 14.50
C LEU A 112 10.71 -3.09 15.06
N ILE A 113 10.95 -1.78 15.04
CA ILE A 113 9.93 -0.79 15.39
C ILE A 113 8.99 -0.62 14.20
N ILE A 114 7.68 -0.71 14.43
CA ILE A 114 6.64 -0.59 13.42
C ILE A 114 5.46 0.24 13.94
N PRO A 115 4.82 1.09 13.13
CA PRO A 115 3.55 1.70 13.53
C PRO A 115 2.45 0.64 13.59
N ARG A 116 1.36 0.94 14.32
CA ARG A 116 0.22 0.02 14.39
C ARG A 116 -0.51 -0.11 13.06
N GLU A 117 -0.59 0.96 12.31
CA GLU A 117 -1.27 1.07 11.01
C GLU A 117 -0.48 0.50 9.83
N VAL A 118 0.19 -0.63 10.04
CA VAL A 118 0.92 -1.32 8.97
C VAL A 118 0.01 -2.21 8.12
N HIS A 119 0.37 -2.41 6.86
CA HIS A 119 -0.27 -3.40 6.01
C HIS A 119 0.00 -4.84 6.54
N LYS A 120 -0.96 -5.75 6.35
CA LYS A 120 -0.85 -7.17 6.80
C LYS A 120 0.42 -7.90 6.33
N SER A 121 1.07 -7.45 5.26
CA SER A 121 2.34 -8.00 4.78
C SER A 121 3.49 -7.83 5.77
N VAL A 122 3.44 -6.80 6.63
CA VAL A 122 4.42 -6.61 7.71
C VAL A 122 4.32 -7.76 8.71
N MET A 123 3.09 -8.13 9.11
CA MET A 123 2.89 -9.28 10.00
C MET A 123 3.39 -10.58 9.38
N SER A 124 3.19 -10.78 8.07
CA SER A 124 3.77 -11.92 7.34
C SER A 124 5.30 -11.89 7.36
N GLY A 125 5.90 -10.72 7.15
CA GLY A 125 7.35 -10.52 7.24
C GLY A 125 7.90 -10.85 8.64
N LEU A 126 7.20 -10.46 9.70
CA LEU A 126 7.56 -10.78 11.09
C LEU A 126 7.48 -12.29 11.38
N VAL A 127 6.45 -12.98 10.88
CA VAL A 127 6.37 -14.45 10.99
C VAL A 127 7.54 -15.11 10.26
N MET A 128 7.88 -14.64 9.06
CA MET A 128 8.93 -15.24 8.23
C MET A 128 10.33 -14.92 8.74
N SER A 129 10.60 -13.71 9.22
CA SER A 129 11.90 -13.32 9.77
C SER A 129 12.14 -13.81 11.20
N GLY A 130 11.08 -13.93 12.00
CA GLY A 130 11.17 -14.18 13.45
C GLY A 130 11.46 -12.93 14.26
N ALA A 131 11.44 -11.75 13.65
CA ALA A 131 11.67 -10.48 14.32
C ALA A 131 10.59 -10.18 15.37
N LYS A 132 10.99 -9.45 16.41
CA LYS A 132 10.10 -8.97 17.48
C LYS A 132 9.57 -7.58 17.13
N PRO A 133 8.25 -7.40 16.96
CA PRO A 133 7.71 -6.07 16.77
C PRO A 133 7.76 -5.25 18.06
N ILE A 134 8.13 -3.99 17.93
CA ILE A 134 7.95 -2.94 18.91
C ILE A 134 6.98 -1.94 18.28
N TYR A 135 5.83 -1.74 18.92
CA TYR A 135 4.80 -0.89 18.32
C TYR A 135 5.09 0.59 18.61
N LEU A 136 5.12 1.37 17.54
CA LEU A 136 5.20 2.82 17.57
C LEU A 136 3.78 3.37 17.72
N PRO A 137 3.49 4.22 18.70
CA PRO A 137 2.20 4.87 18.84
C PRO A 137 1.82 5.65 17.59
N SER A 138 0.55 5.63 17.23
CA SER A 138 -0.01 6.40 16.12
C SER A 138 -1.07 7.36 16.64
N ARG A 139 -1.07 8.59 16.10
CA ARG A 139 -2.09 9.60 16.41
C ARG A 139 -3.34 9.30 15.61
N PHE A 140 -4.47 9.67 16.19
CA PHE A 140 -5.79 9.49 15.59
C PHE A 140 -6.50 10.84 15.49
N ASP A 141 -7.15 11.08 14.35
CA ASP A 141 -8.02 12.24 14.14
C ASP A 141 -9.47 11.84 14.42
N GLU A 142 -10.05 12.42 15.48
CA GLU A 142 -11.40 12.09 15.92
C GLU A 142 -12.48 12.66 14.96
N GLU A 143 -12.20 13.80 14.32
CA GLU A 143 -13.14 14.43 13.39
C GLU A 143 -13.29 13.59 12.10
N TRP A 144 -12.18 13.12 11.55
CA TRP A 144 -12.17 12.33 10.34
C TRP A 144 -12.19 10.81 10.60
N GLY A 145 -11.93 10.38 11.83
CA GLY A 145 -11.89 8.95 12.18
C GLY A 145 -10.76 8.18 11.51
N ILE A 146 -9.61 8.80 11.34
CA ILE A 146 -8.46 8.24 10.61
C ILE A 146 -7.17 8.29 11.42
N GLN A 147 -6.24 7.36 11.10
CA GLN A 147 -4.88 7.38 11.66
C GLN A 147 -4.05 8.44 10.94
N LEU A 148 -3.30 9.23 11.72
CA LEU A 148 -2.42 10.30 11.23
C LEU A 148 -0.94 9.87 11.14
N GLY A 149 -0.61 8.63 11.54
CA GLY A 149 0.76 8.18 11.69
C GLY A 149 1.42 8.65 13.00
N ALA A 150 2.64 8.20 13.23
CA ALA A 150 3.43 8.53 14.41
C ALA A 150 3.99 9.94 14.34
N SER A 151 4.22 10.57 15.51
CA SER A 151 4.99 11.81 15.60
C SER A 151 6.49 11.53 15.75
N LEU A 152 7.31 12.53 15.48
CA LEU A 152 8.76 12.46 15.76
C LEU A 152 9.03 12.26 17.26
N GLU A 153 8.23 12.87 18.13
CA GLU A 153 8.33 12.73 19.58
C GLU A 153 8.05 11.29 20.03
N ASP A 154 7.01 10.66 19.49
CA ASP A 154 6.68 9.24 19.74
C ASP A 154 7.81 8.33 19.29
N LEU A 155 8.39 8.61 18.12
CA LEU A 155 9.53 7.84 17.61
C LEU A 155 10.75 7.98 18.52
N VAL A 156 11.12 9.20 18.91
CA VAL A 156 12.26 9.45 19.81
C VAL A 156 12.07 8.72 21.14
N SER A 157 10.88 8.84 21.74
CA SER A 157 10.55 8.16 22.99
C SER A 157 10.64 6.64 22.86
N THR A 158 10.15 6.07 21.76
CA THR A 158 10.25 4.64 21.48
C THR A 158 11.69 4.19 21.27
N LEU A 159 12.49 4.96 20.54
CA LEU A 159 13.91 4.68 20.32
C LEU A 159 14.73 4.74 21.62
N ASP A 160 14.41 5.67 22.50
CA ASP A 160 15.08 5.79 23.81
C ASP A 160 14.72 4.64 24.75
N ALA A 161 13.47 4.13 24.67
CA ALA A 161 13.02 2.98 25.44
C ALA A 161 13.55 1.63 24.89
N HIS A 162 13.88 1.59 23.57
CA HIS A 162 14.28 0.36 22.87
C HIS A 162 15.59 0.53 22.09
N PRO A 163 16.72 0.79 22.78
CA PRO A 163 18.02 0.98 22.13
C PRO A 163 18.54 -0.29 21.42
N GLU A 164 17.94 -1.47 21.68
CA GLU A 164 18.24 -2.74 21.03
C GLU A 164 17.62 -2.86 19.63
N ALA A 165 16.72 -1.98 19.24
CA ALA A 165 16.07 -2.02 17.94
C ALA A 165 17.09 -1.90 16.80
N LYS A 166 16.91 -2.73 15.76
CA LYS A 166 17.83 -2.78 14.62
C LYS A 166 17.36 -1.96 13.45
N ALA A 167 16.05 -1.87 13.26
CA ALA A 167 15.43 -1.14 12.16
C ALA A 167 14.11 -0.53 12.60
N VAL A 168 13.66 0.45 11.83
CA VAL A 168 12.33 1.06 11.91
C VAL A 168 11.66 0.88 10.56
N LEU A 169 10.41 0.43 10.53
CA LEU A 169 9.55 0.46 9.34
C LEU A 169 8.53 1.56 9.52
N LEU A 170 8.43 2.46 8.55
CA LEU A 170 7.46 3.56 8.51
C LEU A 170 6.50 3.35 7.33
N VAL A 171 5.29 3.89 7.43
CA VAL A 171 4.30 3.96 6.34
C VAL A 171 4.20 5.41 5.89
N TYR A 172 4.48 5.67 4.60
CA TYR A 172 4.55 7.04 4.09
C TYR A 172 4.40 7.12 2.56
N PRO A 173 3.51 7.98 2.01
CA PRO A 173 2.38 8.52 2.76
C PRO A 173 1.42 7.42 3.20
N ASN A 174 0.56 7.70 4.17
CA ASN A 174 -0.47 6.74 4.54
C ASN A 174 -1.57 6.65 3.47
N TYR A 175 -2.57 5.80 3.70
CA TYR A 175 -3.64 5.54 2.73
C TYR A 175 -4.44 6.80 2.36
N TYR A 176 -4.49 7.80 3.25
CA TYR A 176 -5.24 9.05 3.08
C TYR A 176 -4.40 10.19 2.47
N GLY A 177 -3.15 9.90 2.10
CA GLY A 177 -2.23 10.90 1.58
C GLY A 177 -1.52 11.73 2.66
N LEU A 178 -1.71 11.38 3.94
CA LEU A 178 -1.05 12.09 5.03
C LEU A 178 0.37 11.58 5.22
N GLY A 179 1.32 12.51 5.28
CA GLY A 179 2.72 12.21 5.56
C GLY A 179 3.07 12.51 7.02
N ILE A 180 4.14 11.87 7.47
CA ILE A 180 4.86 12.15 8.71
C ILE A 180 6.06 13.05 8.41
N ASP A 181 6.77 13.54 9.43
CA ASP A 181 8.05 14.26 9.25
C ASP A 181 9.16 13.26 8.92
N ILE A 182 9.11 12.72 7.69
CA ILE A 182 9.95 11.61 7.25
C ILE A 182 11.44 11.95 7.32
N GLU A 183 11.83 13.17 6.92
CA GLU A 183 13.23 13.62 6.94
C GLU A 183 13.80 13.63 8.36
N ALA A 184 13.06 14.23 9.31
CA ALA A 184 13.48 14.26 10.70
C ALA A 184 13.51 12.88 11.34
N MET A 185 12.53 12.02 11.01
CA MET A 185 12.47 10.65 11.53
C MET A 185 13.62 9.79 10.99
N VAL A 186 13.90 9.84 9.70
CA VAL A 186 15.06 9.15 9.09
C VAL A 186 16.36 9.62 9.72
N ALA A 187 16.55 10.93 9.83
CA ALA A 187 17.76 11.51 10.45
C ALA A 187 17.94 11.03 11.89
N GLU A 188 16.86 10.95 12.66
CA GLU A 188 16.91 10.51 14.06
C GLU A 188 17.23 9.02 14.20
N CYS A 189 16.66 8.17 13.34
CA CYS A 189 17.01 6.75 13.27
C CYS A 189 18.49 6.55 12.89
N HIS A 190 18.97 7.27 11.89
CA HIS A 190 20.36 7.16 11.42
C HIS A 190 21.39 7.61 12.46
N LYS A 191 21.07 8.63 13.29
CA LYS A 191 21.94 9.04 14.41
C LYS A 191 22.18 7.90 15.41
N ARG A 192 21.22 6.98 15.53
CA ARG A 192 21.28 5.81 16.41
C ARG A 192 21.75 4.55 15.69
N GLY A 193 22.09 4.65 14.38
CA GLY A 193 22.60 3.54 13.57
C GLY A 193 21.52 2.56 13.09
N LEU A 194 20.22 2.89 13.20
CA LEU A 194 19.14 2.04 12.75
C LEU A 194 18.98 2.10 11.22
N ILE A 195 18.49 1.00 10.65
CA ILE A 195 18.05 0.92 9.25
C ILE A 195 16.63 1.44 9.16
N VAL A 196 16.34 2.26 8.14
CA VAL A 196 15.00 2.80 7.90
C VAL A 196 14.39 2.15 6.66
N LEU A 197 13.27 1.46 6.87
CA LEU A 197 12.43 0.81 5.87
C LEU A 197 11.17 1.63 5.70
N VAL A 198 10.75 1.90 4.46
CA VAL A 198 9.52 2.65 4.21
C VAL A 198 8.58 1.87 3.30
N ASP A 199 7.37 1.63 3.80
CA ASP A 199 6.24 1.24 2.96
C ASP A 199 5.68 2.51 2.30
N GLU A 200 6.14 2.77 1.09
CA GLU A 200 5.73 3.87 0.23
C GLU A 200 4.81 3.36 -0.90
N ALA A 201 3.96 2.38 -0.59
CA ALA A 201 3.08 1.78 -1.59
C ALA A 201 2.18 2.80 -2.31
N HIS A 202 1.91 3.93 -1.69
CA HIS A 202 1.07 5.01 -2.25
C HIS A 202 1.88 6.20 -2.80
N GLY A 203 3.21 6.13 -2.85
CA GLY A 203 4.08 7.26 -3.17
C GLY A 203 4.93 7.19 -4.45
N PRO A 204 4.78 6.24 -5.40
CA PRO A 204 5.70 6.17 -6.54
C PRO A 204 5.65 7.39 -7.49
N HIS A 205 4.67 8.27 -7.35
CA HIS A 205 4.50 9.49 -8.13
C HIS A 205 5.10 10.73 -7.45
N LEU A 206 5.49 10.66 -6.19
CA LEU A 206 5.94 11.80 -5.39
C LEU A 206 7.10 12.58 -6.03
N PRO A 207 8.13 11.97 -6.63
CA PRO A 207 9.28 12.70 -7.17
C PRO A 207 8.97 13.57 -8.41
N PHE A 208 7.77 13.52 -8.96
CA PHE A 208 7.48 14.11 -10.27
C PHE A 208 6.72 15.44 -10.22
N ASP A 209 6.40 15.97 -9.01
CA ASP A 209 5.83 17.32 -8.85
C ASP A 209 6.21 17.91 -7.48
N ASP A 210 6.79 19.11 -7.47
CA ASP A 210 7.29 19.79 -6.26
C ASP A 210 6.18 20.17 -5.24
N ARG A 211 4.92 20.05 -5.61
CA ARG A 211 3.76 20.26 -4.71
C ARG A 211 3.43 19.02 -3.87
N LEU A 212 4.03 17.89 -4.21
CA LEU A 212 3.87 16.64 -3.48
C LEU A 212 4.85 16.54 -2.32
N PRO A 213 4.57 15.69 -1.34
CA PRO A 213 5.53 15.40 -0.27
C PRO A 213 6.87 14.90 -0.81
N VAL A 214 7.95 15.15 -0.07
CA VAL A 214 9.27 14.60 -0.38
C VAL A 214 9.21 13.07 -0.41
N GLU A 215 9.85 12.44 -1.39
CA GLU A 215 9.92 10.98 -1.48
C GLU A 215 10.78 10.40 -0.34
N ALA A 216 10.43 9.22 0.16
CA ALA A 216 11.13 8.60 1.29
C ALA A 216 12.60 8.28 0.98
N LEU A 217 12.95 7.96 -0.26
CA LEU A 217 14.34 7.74 -0.65
C LEU A 217 15.14 9.06 -0.63
N GLU A 218 14.56 10.16 -1.14
CA GLU A 218 15.15 11.50 -1.06
C GLU A 218 15.32 11.94 0.39
N ALA A 219 14.36 11.63 1.26
CA ALA A 219 14.46 11.86 2.70
C ALA A 219 15.53 11.01 3.40
N GLY A 220 16.15 10.07 2.69
CA GLY A 220 17.29 9.29 3.17
C GLY A 220 16.97 7.87 3.63
N ALA A 221 15.75 7.36 3.47
CA ALA A 221 15.40 5.98 3.84
C ALA A 221 16.30 4.96 3.12
N ASP A 222 16.63 3.86 3.80
CA ASP A 222 17.57 2.86 3.28
C ASP A 222 16.93 1.89 2.27
N LEU A 223 15.67 1.49 2.51
CA LEU A 223 14.85 0.68 1.58
C LEU A 223 13.43 1.24 1.51
N VAL A 224 12.94 1.41 0.29
CA VAL A 224 11.61 1.97 0.00
C VAL A 224 10.85 1.06 -0.95
N ALA A 225 9.67 0.57 -0.53
CA ALA A 225 8.82 -0.30 -1.33
C ALA A 225 7.63 0.47 -1.90
N GLN A 226 7.56 0.55 -3.23
CA GLN A 226 6.53 1.29 -3.97
C GLN A 226 5.60 0.36 -4.76
N SER A 227 4.28 0.56 -4.67
CA SER A 227 3.31 -0.09 -5.55
C SER A 227 3.19 0.71 -6.85
N THR A 228 4.02 0.41 -7.82
CA THR A 228 4.06 1.13 -9.10
C THR A 228 2.68 1.20 -9.77
N HIS A 229 1.89 0.13 -9.66
CA HIS A 229 0.56 0.02 -10.25
C HIS A 229 -0.53 0.87 -9.59
N LYS A 230 -0.31 1.43 -8.38
CA LYS A 230 -1.37 2.20 -7.69
C LYS A 230 -1.50 3.63 -8.20
N SER A 231 -0.40 4.26 -8.56
CA SER A 231 -0.39 5.67 -8.99
C SER A 231 0.14 5.85 -10.40
N LEU A 232 0.88 4.87 -10.95
CA LEU A 232 1.53 4.94 -12.25
C LEU A 232 0.95 3.90 -13.23
N GLY A 233 1.37 3.93 -14.48
CA GLY A 233 0.79 3.20 -15.60
C GLY A 233 1.19 1.72 -15.73
N SER A 234 1.63 1.04 -14.67
CA SER A 234 1.95 -0.39 -14.74
C SER A 234 0.76 -1.29 -14.39
N LEU A 235 0.86 -2.57 -14.72
CA LEU A 235 -0.20 -3.55 -14.44
C LEU A 235 -0.31 -3.85 -12.94
N THR A 236 -1.53 -4.13 -12.47
CA THR A 236 -1.81 -4.56 -11.10
C THR A 236 -0.85 -5.67 -10.68
N GLN A 237 -0.40 -5.66 -9.42
CA GLN A 237 0.57 -6.59 -8.83
C GLN A 237 2.04 -6.23 -9.09
N THR A 238 2.34 -5.24 -9.94
CA THR A 238 3.72 -4.80 -10.18
C THR A 238 4.17 -3.76 -9.17
N SER A 239 5.42 -3.87 -8.73
CA SER A 239 5.98 -3.02 -7.67
C SER A 239 7.48 -2.86 -7.82
N THR A 240 8.04 -1.82 -7.21
CA THR A 240 9.48 -1.52 -7.22
C THR A 240 10.00 -1.37 -5.80
N LEU A 241 11.11 -2.03 -5.49
CA LEU A 241 11.90 -1.80 -4.29
C LEU A 241 13.11 -0.96 -4.66
N LEU A 242 13.33 0.13 -3.94
CA LEU A 242 14.46 1.03 -4.09
C LEU A 242 15.38 0.93 -2.88
N GLY A 243 16.68 0.99 -3.10
CA GLY A 243 17.65 0.91 -2.02
C GLY A 243 18.80 1.89 -2.18
N GLN A 244 19.25 2.47 -1.08
CA GLN A 244 20.41 3.37 -1.05
C GLN A 244 21.27 3.20 0.18
N GLY A 245 22.38 3.95 0.23
CA GLY A 245 23.31 3.95 1.35
C GLY A 245 24.12 2.67 1.50
N ASP A 246 24.73 2.50 2.66
CA ASP A 246 25.62 1.38 2.97
C ASP A 246 25.22 0.64 4.26
N ARG A 247 24.02 0.93 4.82
CA ARG A 247 23.49 0.24 6.02
C ARG A 247 22.87 -1.09 5.71
N ILE A 248 22.49 -1.32 4.43
CA ILE A 248 21.85 -2.56 3.98
C ILE A 248 22.83 -3.48 3.25
N ASP A 249 22.61 -4.78 3.37
CA ASP A 249 23.31 -5.79 2.58
C ASP A 249 22.52 -6.06 1.28
N TYR A 250 22.95 -5.44 0.19
CA TYR A 250 22.32 -5.57 -1.14
C TYR A 250 22.26 -7.02 -1.64
N ARG A 251 23.26 -7.84 -1.29
CA ARG A 251 23.25 -9.25 -1.65
C ARG A 251 22.14 -9.98 -0.92
N ARG A 252 21.98 -9.72 0.38
CA ARG A 252 20.91 -10.32 1.18
C ARG A 252 19.53 -9.87 0.70
N VAL A 253 19.35 -8.59 0.35
CA VAL A 253 18.11 -8.09 -0.25
C VAL A 253 17.78 -8.87 -1.52
N THR A 254 18.75 -9.04 -2.44
CA THR A 254 18.56 -9.80 -3.68
C THR A 254 18.19 -11.25 -3.40
N GLN A 255 18.88 -11.91 -2.47
CA GLN A 255 18.60 -13.33 -2.11
C GLN A 255 17.18 -13.49 -1.55
N VAL A 256 16.76 -12.62 -0.63
CA VAL A 256 15.41 -12.69 -0.06
C VAL A 256 14.36 -12.34 -1.12
N HIS A 257 14.63 -11.35 -1.98
CA HIS A 257 13.76 -11.02 -3.10
C HIS A 257 13.54 -12.25 -3.99
N GLN A 258 14.59 -12.94 -4.40
CA GLN A 258 14.51 -14.17 -5.18
C GLN A 258 13.67 -15.27 -4.49
N MET A 259 13.78 -15.42 -3.16
CA MET A 259 12.98 -16.40 -2.40
C MET A 259 11.47 -16.09 -2.43
N LEU A 260 11.08 -14.84 -2.60
CA LEU A 260 9.70 -14.39 -2.50
C LEU A 260 9.04 -14.10 -3.86
N GLN A 261 9.78 -14.24 -4.95
CA GLN A 261 9.24 -14.13 -6.31
C GLN A 261 8.93 -15.51 -6.89
N SER A 262 7.93 -15.56 -7.78
CA SER A 262 7.65 -16.76 -8.58
C SER A 262 8.83 -17.10 -9.48
N THR A 263 9.20 -18.38 -9.57
CA THR A 263 10.20 -18.88 -10.53
C THR A 263 9.68 -18.87 -11.98
N SER A 264 8.43 -18.53 -12.19
CA SER A 264 7.81 -18.32 -13.51
C SER A 264 7.20 -16.92 -13.55
N PRO A 265 8.02 -15.86 -13.52
CA PRO A 265 7.52 -14.49 -13.46
C PRO A 265 6.74 -14.16 -14.73
N ASN A 266 5.67 -13.37 -14.59
CA ASN A 266 4.89 -12.92 -15.74
C ASN A 266 5.65 -11.84 -16.50
N TYR A 267 6.03 -12.12 -17.74
CA TYR A 267 6.84 -11.24 -18.59
C TYR A 267 6.10 -9.96 -19.01
N ILE A 268 4.77 -10.01 -19.13
CA ILE A 268 3.97 -8.81 -19.40
C ILE A 268 4.02 -7.85 -18.19
N PHE A 269 4.02 -8.38 -16.96
CA PHE A 269 4.18 -7.58 -15.75
C PHE A 269 5.55 -6.92 -15.70
N MET A 270 6.61 -7.69 -15.96
CA MET A 270 7.97 -7.17 -16.02
C MET A 270 8.11 -6.06 -17.07
N ALA A 271 7.55 -6.27 -18.27
CA ALA A 271 7.54 -5.28 -19.33
C ALA A 271 6.75 -4.01 -18.96
N SER A 272 5.61 -4.18 -18.25
CA SER A 272 4.80 -3.03 -17.83
C SER A 272 5.54 -2.11 -16.84
N LEU A 273 6.44 -2.66 -16.01
CA LEU A 273 7.30 -1.87 -15.13
C LEU A 273 8.32 -1.03 -15.91
N ASP A 274 8.95 -1.61 -16.94
CA ASP A 274 9.88 -0.87 -17.80
C ASP A 274 9.17 0.21 -18.62
N MET A 275 7.95 -0.08 -19.10
CA MET A 275 7.10 0.92 -19.79
C MET A 275 6.71 2.07 -18.84
N ALA A 276 6.23 1.75 -17.64
CA ALA A 276 5.83 2.78 -16.66
C ALA A 276 7.03 3.63 -16.22
N ARG A 277 8.22 3.03 -16.01
CA ARG A 277 9.44 3.76 -15.71
C ARG A 277 9.78 4.74 -16.84
N GLN A 278 9.76 4.29 -18.09
CA GLN A 278 10.05 5.14 -19.26
C GLN A 278 9.03 6.28 -19.40
N GLN A 279 7.74 6.00 -19.22
CA GLN A 279 6.69 7.02 -19.23
C GLN A 279 6.97 8.10 -18.17
N MET A 280 7.32 7.69 -16.94
CA MET A 280 7.61 8.64 -15.88
C MET A 280 8.89 9.45 -16.14
N ALA A 281 9.90 8.83 -16.74
CA ALA A 281 11.13 9.52 -17.10
C ALA A 281 10.95 10.57 -18.20
N THR A 282 9.98 10.40 -19.10
CA THR A 282 9.77 11.28 -20.26
C THR A 282 8.60 12.24 -20.08
N GLU A 283 7.55 11.84 -19.37
CA GLU A 283 6.29 12.56 -19.26
C GLU A 283 5.86 12.80 -17.81
N GLY A 284 6.58 12.21 -16.83
CA GLY A 284 6.20 12.19 -15.42
C GLY A 284 5.77 13.56 -14.86
N PRO A 285 6.60 14.62 -14.96
CA PRO A 285 6.22 15.94 -14.44
C PRO A 285 4.91 16.49 -15.03
N ASN A 286 4.66 16.25 -16.31
CA ASN A 286 3.43 16.72 -16.97
C ASN A 286 2.21 15.90 -16.52
N LEU A 287 2.35 14.58 -16.45
CA LEU A 287 1.24 13.67 -16.08
C LEU A 287 0.87 13.83 -14.60
N VAL A 288 1.86 13.85 -13.71
CA VAL A 288 1.63 14.02 -12.27
C VAL A 288 1.17 15.43 -11.96
N GLY A 289 1.78 16.46 -12.57
CA GLY A 289 1.33 17.84 -12.41
C GLY A 289 -0.14 18.03 -12.78
N LYS A 290 -0.58 17.40 -13.89
CA LYS A 290 -2.00 17.38 -14.27
C LYS A 290 -2.88 16.67 -13.22
N ALA A 291 -2.44 15.53 -12.70
CA ALA A 291 -3.19 14.81 -11.65
C ALA A 291 -3.35 15.67 -10.38
N VAL A 292 -2.31 16.37 -9.97
CA VAL A 292 -2.35 17.32 -8.85
C VAL A 292 -3.32 18.48 -9.13
N ASP A 293 -3.29 19.05 -10.34
CA ASP A 293 -4.24 20.13 -10.72
C ASP A 293 -5.70 19.63 -10.67
N LEU A 294 -5.97 18.45 -11.18
CA LEU A 294 -7.29 17.81 -11.15
C LEU A 294 -7.74 17.52 -9.69
N ALA A 295 -6.84 17.12 -8.82
CA ALA A 295 -7.13 16.90 -7.41
C ALA A 295 -7.54 18.21 -6.70
N TYR A 296 -6.83 19.30 -6.94
CA TYR A 296 -7.21 20.62 -6.41
C TYR A 296 -8.53 21.13 -7.00
N GLN A 297 -8.77 20.92 -8.28
CA GLN A 297 -10.06 21.23 -8.92
C GLN A 297 -11.21 20.46 -8.25
N LEU A 298 -11.03 19.16 -7.99
CA LEU A 298 -12.02 18.33 -7.32
C LEU A 298 -12.29 18.85 -5.90
N ARG A 299 -11.25 19.10 -5.10
CA ARG A 299 -11.36 19.64 -3.72
C ARG A 299 -12.13 20.95 -3.69
N THR A 300 -11.77 21.89 -4.55
CA THR A 300 -12.48 23.18 -4.68
C THR A 300 -13.95 22.97 -5.07
N GLY A 301 -14.21 22.05 -6.00
CA GLY A 301 -15.57 21.73 -6.43
C GLY A 301 -16.43 21.12 -5.32
N ILE A 302 -15.85 20.21 -4.49
CA ILE A 302 -16.53 19.60 -3.34
C ILE A 302 -16.91 20.65 -2.30
N GLN A 303 -16.01 21.56 -1.96
CA GLN A 303 -16.27 22.65 -0.99
C GLN A 303 -17.43 23.56 -1.38
N ALA A 304 -17.75 23.64 -2.66
CA ALA A 304 -18.88 24.40 -3.18
C ALA A 304 -20.22 23.64 -3.15
N ILE A 305 -20.24 22.36 -2.77
CA ILE A 305 -21.43 21.51 -2.73
C ILE A 305 -21.97 21.47 -1.29
N PRO A 306 -23.20 21.90 -1.02
CA PRO A 306 -23.78 21.85 0.31
C PRO A 306 -23.78 20.42 0.89
N GLY A 307 -23.38 20.30 2.16
CA GLY A 307 -23.40 19.03 2.89
C GLY A 307 -22.25 18.08 2.59
N LEU A 308 -21.30 18.47 1.73
CA LEU A 308 -20.07 17.71 1.48
C LEU A 308 -18.86 18.49 2.00
N LYS A 309 -17.89 17.74 2.50
CA LYS A 309 -16.60 18.27 2.99
C LYS A 309 -15.45 17.45 2.46
N THR A 310 -14.30 18.06 2.32
CA THR A 310 -13.00 17.39 2.14
C THR A 310 -12.00 18.02 3.11
N MET A 311 -10.97 17.26 3.49
CA MET A 311 -9.96 17.78 4.43
C MET A 311 -9.36 19.08 3.90
N ASP A 312 -9.26 20.09 4.76
CA ASP A 312 -8.65 21.38 4.45
C ASP A 312 -7.12 21.25 4.55
N GLU A 313 -6.39 21.93 3.66
CA GLU A 313 -4.93 21.99 3.67
C GLU A 313 -4.37 22.55 4.99
N SER A 314 -5.11 23.47 5.66
CA SER A 314 -4.73 23.99 6.97
C SER A 314 -4.76 22.95 8.10
N GLN A 315 -5.54 21.89 7.92
CA GLN A 315 -5.63 20.75 8.84
C GLN A 315 -4.60 19.67 8.51
N LEU A 316 -3.93 19.80 7.36
CA LEU A 316 -3.02 18.79 6.83
C LEU A 316 -1.58 19.10 7.26
N ALA A 317 -0.85 18.06 7.59
CA ALA A 317 0.58 18.18 7.88
C ALA A 317 1.34 18.73 6.66
N LYS A 318 2.57 19.23 6.87
CA LYS A 318 3.47 19.73 5.80
C LYS A 318 3.64 18.75 4.63
N ASN A 319 3.39 17.46 4.86
CA ASN A 319 3.62 16.37 3.93
C ASN A 319 2.28 15.74 3.55
N PHE A 320 1.53 16.39 2.67
CA PHE A 320 0.22 15.91 2.22
C PHE A 320 0.19 15.70 0.70
N ASP A 321 -0.27 14.52 0.29
CA ASP A 321 -0.55 14.19 -1.11
C ASP A 321 -1.99 14.59 -1.47
N PRO A 322 -2.20 15.68 -2.22
CA PRO A 322 -3.52 16.18 -2.57
C PRO A 322 -4.30 15.24 -3.49
N THR A 323 -3.64 14.27 -4.12
CA THR A 323 -4.29 13.29 -5.03
C THR A 323 -5.17 12.28 -4.30
N LYS A 324 -5.05 12.20 -2.97
CA LYS A 324 -5.92 11.42 -2.08
C LYS A 324 -7.02 12.33 -1.55
N VAL A 325 -8.25 12.18 -2.05
CA VAL A 325 -9.37 13.07 -1.72
C VAL A 325 -10.41 12.32 -0.89
N LEU A 326 -10.46 12.63 0.40
CA LEU A 326 -11.54 12.17 1.27
C LEU A 326 -12.76 13.05 1.07
N ILE A 327 -13.94 12.42 0.98
CA ILE A 327 -15.22 13.11 0.81
C ILE A 327 -16.15 12.66 1.92
N ASP A 328 -16.45 13.57 2.83
CA ASP A 328 -17.36 13.36 3.96
C ASP A 328 -18.77 13.82 3.57
N ALA A 329 -19.75 12.95 3.78
CA ALA A 329 -21.17 13.17 3.47
C ALA A 329 -22.07 13.18 4.71
N ARG A 330 -21.51 13.30 5.93
CA ARG A 330 -22.30 13.29 7.18
C ARG A 330 -23.38 14.36 7.21
N ASP A 331 -23.06 15.56 6.74
CA ASP A 331 -23.99 16.68 6.71
C ASP A 331 -25.13 16.44 5.70
N LEU A 332 -25.03 15.46 4.81
CA LEU A 332 -26.13 14.99 3.96
C LEU A 332 -27.10 14.06 4.69
N GLY A 333 -26.80 13.65 5.92
CA GLY A 333 -27.60 12.70 6.68
C GLY A 333 -27.55 11.27 6.13
N ILE A 334 -26.45 10.89 5.46
CA ILE A 334 -26.20 9.54 4.93
C ILE A 334 -24.84 9.01 5.42
N ASP A 335 -24.77 7.71 5.70
CA ASP A 335 -23.50 7.05 6.01
C ASP A 335 -22.68 6.79 4.76
N ALA A 336 -21.40 6.41 4.93
CA ALA A 336 -20.50 6.21 3.82
C ALA A 336 -20.92 5.03 2.90
N VAL A 337 -21.63 4.02 3.43
CA VAL A 337 -22.14 2.89 2.63
C VAL A 337 -23.30 3.35 1.74
N ALA A 338 -24.21 4.13 2.29
CA ALA A 338 -25.30 4.72 1.50
C ALA A 338 -24.78 5.73 0.48
N PHE A 339 -23.73 6.48 0.83
CA PHE A 339 -23.07 7.42 -0.06
C PHE A 339 -22.39 6.70 -1.24
N GLU A 340 -21.60 5.66 -0.97
CA GLU A 340 -20.97 4.84 -2.00
C GLU A 340 -22.01 4.22 -2.95
N ARG A 341 -23.12 3.69 -2.40
CA ARG A 341 -24.17 3.11 -3.22
C ARG A 341 -24.76 4.12 -4.20
N ARG A 342 -25.02 5.36 -3.77
CA ARG A 342 -25.47 6.44 -4.66
C ARG A 342 -24.44 6.78 -5.72
N LEU A 343 -23.14 6.82 -5.36
CA LEU A 343 -22.07 7.02 -6.36
C LEU A 343 -22.06 5.90 -7.40
N ARG A 344 -22.25 4.64 -6.99
CA ARG A 344 -22.36 3.51 -7.93
C ARG A 344 -23.58 3.60 -8.86
N ASP A 345 -24.71 4.14 -8.39
CA ASP A 345 -25.87 4.39 -9.26
C ASP A 345 -25.51 5.39 -10.38
N HIS A 346 -24.61 6.34 -10.10
CA HIS A 346 -23.98 7.25 -11.07
C HIS A 346 -22.79 6.62 -11.84
N LYS A 347 -22.53 5.32 -11.69
CA LYS A 347 -21.40 4.60 -12.32
C LYS A 347 -20.03 5.07 -11.86
N ILE A 348 -19.91 5.50 -10.62
CA ILE A 348 -18.66 5.92 -9.98
C ILE A 348 -18.28 4.89 -8.92
N GLU A 349 -17.10 4.34 -9.05
CA GLU A 349 -16.45 3.47 -8.05
C GLU A 349 -15.43 4.28 -7.27
N VAL A 350 -15.36 4.07 -5.97
CA VAL A 350 -14.42 4.76 -5.07
C VAL A 350 -13.35 3.79 -4.57
N GLU A 351 -12.23 4.32 -4.11
CA GLU A 351 -11.10 3.52 -3.62
C GLU A 351 -11.44 2.81 -2.30
N LEU A 352 -12.07 3.51 -1.37
CA LEU A 352 -12.48 2.95 -0.09
C LEU A 352 -13.69 3.66 0.50
N ILE A 353 -14.34 2.96 1.43
CA ILE A 353 -15.42 3.47 2.28
C ILE A 353 -14.96 3.32 3.73
N GLN A 354 -15.08 4.36 4.54
CA GLN A 354 -14.79 4.29 5.97
C GLN A 354 -15.75 5.18 6.75
N ALA A 355 -16.32 4.63 7.82
CA ALA A 355 -17.20 5.31 8.77
C ALA A 355 -18.14 6.38 8.16
N CYS A 356 -17.63 7.55 7.84
CA CYS A 356 -18.39 8.72 7.40
C CYS A 356 -17.93 9.29 6.06
N HIS A 357 -16.91 8.72 5.45
CA HIS A 357 -16.33 9.27 4.21
C HIS A 357 -15.97 8.18 3.20
N VAL A 358 -15.86 8.60 1.96
CA VAL A 358 -15.26 7.80 0.90
C VAL A 358 -13.91 8.43 0.50
N LEU A 359 -12.99 7.61 0.02
CA LEU A 359 -11.74 8.07 -0.56
C LEU A 359 -11.79 7.87 -2.07
N VAL A 360 -11.43 8.90 -2.81
CA VAL A 360 -11.10 8.80 -4.24
C VAL A 360 -9.62 9.10 -4.44
N THR A 361 -9.00 8.38 -5.35
CA THR A 361 -7.59 8.55 -5.71
C THR A 361 -7.51 9.10 -7.13
N ILE A 362 -6.85 10.25 -7.28
CA ILE A 362 -6.60 10.86 -8.57
C ILE A 362 -5.21 10.44 -9.04
N THR A 363 -5.10 9.96 -10.27
CA THR A 363 -3.84 9.44 -10.84
C THR A 363 -3.55 10.04 -12.21
N ILE A 364 -2.43 9.62 -12.81
CA ILE A 364 -2.05 10.00 -14.18
C ILE A 364 -3.08 9.57 -15.24
N GLY A 365 -4.00 8.66 -14.91
CA GLY A 365 -5.08 8.17 -15.79
C GLY A 365 -6.32 9.04 -15.80
N ASP A 366 -6.42 10.04 -14.92
CA ASP A 366 -7.61 10.88 -14.78
C ASP A 366 -7.64 12.04 -15.78
N SER A 367 -8.83 12.54 -15.99
CA SER A 367 -9.12 13.62 -16.94
C SER A 367 -10.09 14.63 -16.35
N GLU A 368 -10.17 15.83 -16.94
CA GLU A 368 -11.20 16.81 -16.60
C GLU A 368 -12.62 16.22 -16.70
N ALA A 369 -12.85 15.32 -17.67
CA ALA A 369 -14.15 14.67 -17.86
C ALA A 369 -14.48 13.76 -16.68
N SER A 370 -13.51 12.98 -16.13
CA SER A 370 -13.73 12.14 -14.94
C SER A 370 -14.05 13.00 -13.70
N ILE A 371 -13.33 14.12 -13.51
CA ILE A 371 -13.58 15.06 -12.41
C ILE A 371 -14.95 15.71 -12.52
N GLN A 372 -15.34 16.17 -13.71
CA GLN A 372 -16.66 16.79 -13.93
C GLN A 372 -17.80 15.78 -13.73
N ALA A 373 -17.63 14.52 -14.15
CA ALA A 373 -18.60 13.46 -13.90
C ALA A 373 -18.80 13.23 -12.40
N LEU A 374 -17.71 13.14 -11.63
CA LEU A 374 -17.77 13.01 -10.17
C LEU A 374 -18.45 14.22 -9.53
N LEU A 375 -18.03 15.44 -9.86
CA LEU A 375 -18.65 16.66 -9.31
C LEU A 375 -20.14 16.78 -9.65
N THR A 376 -20.57 16.32 -10.82
CA THR A 376 -21.97 16.29 -11.22
C THR A 376 -22.75 15.32 -10.34
N ALA A 377 -22.26 14.08 -10.19
CA ALA A 377 -22.89 13.10 -9.31
C ALA A 377 -22.98 13.57 -7.86
N LEU A 378 -21.92 14.18 -7.34
CA LEU A 378 -21.89 14.73 -5.98
C LEU A 378 -22.95 15.83 -5.78
N LYS A 379 -23.16 16.71 -6.76
CA LYS A 379 -24.21 17.74 -6.74
C LYS A 379 -25.60 17.13 -6.77
N GLU A 380 -25.83 16.14 -7.62
CA GLU A 380 -27.12 15.45 -7.73
C GLU A 380 -27.46 14.70 -6.44
N ILE A 381 -26.50 13.97 -5.85
CA ILE A 381 -26.65 13.30 -4.55
C ILE A 381 -26.96 14.29 -3.43
N SER A 382 -26.24 15.42 -3.38
CA SER A 382 -26.51 16.50 -2.42
C SER A 382 -27.94 17.05 -2.56
N GLN A 383 -28.38 17.30 -3.78
CA GLN A 383 -29.73 17.82 -4.06
C GLN A 383 -30.81 16.79 -3.67
N GLU A 384 -30.63 15.50 -4.01
CA GLU A 384 -31.57 14.44 -3.62
C GLU A 384 -31.71 14.35 -2.10
N CYS A 385 -30.59 14.38 -1.35
CA CYS A 385 -30.62 14.33 0.11
C CYS A 385 -31.34 15.57 0.71
N LEU A 386 -31.21 16.74 0.08
CA LEU A 386 -31.93 17.95 0.48
C LEU A 386 -33.43 17.76 0.27
N GLU A 387 -33.86 17.27 -0.88
CA GLU A 387 -35.28 17.05 -1.24
C GLU A 387 -35.91 15.94 -0.36
N GLU A 388 -35.13 14.92 0.04
CA GLU A 388 -35.55 13.90 0.98
C GLU A 388 -35.65 14.41 2.43
N GLY A 389 -35.22 15.65 2.73
CA GLY A 389 -35.23 16.25 4.07
C GLY A 389 -34.22 15.63 5.04
N ARG A 390 -33.17 14.95 4.55
CA ARG A 390 -32.18 14.22 5.34
C ARG A 390 -31.21 15.10 6.12
N TYR A 391 -30.96 16.32 5.68
CA TYR A 391 -30.12 17.30 6.38
C TYR A 391 -30.52 17.59 7.85
N SER A 392 -31.73 17.21 8.24
CA SER A 392 -32.22 17.36 9.61
C SER A 392 -32.04 16.10 10.49
N SER A 393 -31.51 15.04 9.94
CA SER A 393 -31.31 13.77 10.65
C SER A 393 -29.80 13.48 10.74
N PRO A 394 -29.10 14.01 11.75
CA PRO A 394 -27.68 13.77 11.88
C PRO A 394 -27.44 12.26 12.06
N ILE A 395 -26.48 11.74 11.29
CA ILE A 395 -25.91 10.41 11.55
C ILE A 395 -25.28 10.48 12.96
N PRO A 396 -25.34 9.39 13.76
CA PRO A 396 -24.62 9.33 15.01
C PRO A 396 -23.20 9.81 14.82
N SER A 397 -22.79 10.83 15.57
CA SER A 397 -21.43 11.36 15.49
C SER A 397 -20.43 10.25 15.77
N LEU A 398 -19.24 10.32 15.16
CA LEU A 398 -18.13 9.41 15.47
C LEU A 398 -17.83 9.34 16.97
N ASP A 399 -18.24 10.36 17.73
CA ASP A 399 -18.14 10.45 19.19
C ASP A 399 -18.82 9.28 19.93
N GLN A 400 -19.73 8.56 19.29
CA GLN A 400 -20.41 7.39 19.86
C GLN A 400 -19.68 6.06 19.59
N VAL A 401 -18.67 6.08 18.74
CA VAL A 401 -17.91 4.87 18.34
C VAL A 401 -16.43 5.15 18.46
N ASN A 402 -15.77 4.48 19.38
CA ASN A 402 -14.30 4.56 19.48
C ASN A 402 -13.68 3.86 18.26
N LEU A 403 -13.19 4.65 17.31
CA LEU A 403 -12.52 4.17 16.12
C LEU A 403 -10.98 4.12 16.27
N ALA A 404 -10.43 4.64 17.38
CA ALA A 404 -9.02 4.50 17.70
C ALA A 404 -8.68 3.03 17.96
N LEU A 405 -7.62 2.55 17.34
CA LEU A 405 -7.18 1.17 17.53
C LEU A 405 -6.74 0.96 18.99
N PRO A 406 -7.17 -0.14 19.63
CA PRO A 406 -6.66 -0.51 20.94
C PRO A 406 -5.14 -0.71 20.91
N GLU A 407 -4.47 -0.36 22.01
CA GLU A 407 -3.04 -0.64 22.15
C GLU A 407 -2.80 -2.16 22.17
N PRO A 408 -1.85 -2.66 21.34
CA PRO A 408 -1.55 -4.08 21.29
C PRO A 408 -0.71 -4.50 22.50
N ILE A 409 -1.01 -5.67 23.05
CA ILE A 409 -0.20 -6.32 24.09
C ILE A 409 0.39 -7.58 23.51
N LEU A 410 1.67 -7.53 23.15
CA LEU A 410 2.38 -8.66 22.57
C LEU A 410 2.84 -9.63 23.68
N ILE A 411 2.34 -10.87 23.63
CA ILE A 411 2.70 -11.95 24.58
C ILE A 411 3.68 -12.93 23.95
N LYS A 412 3.50 -13.25 22.67
CA LYS A 412 4.41 -14.09 21.88
C LYS A 412 4.75 -13.39 20.57
N THR A 413 5.98 -13.58 20.09
CA THR A 413 6.30 -13.07 18.75
C THR A 413 5.37 -13.69 17.70
N PRO A 414 5.10 -13.01 16.56
CA PRO A 414 4.23 -13.56 15.52
C PRO A 414 4.67 -14.95 15.04
N ARG A 415 5.98 -15.22 14.91
CA ARG A 415 6.51 -16.54 14.56
C ARG A 415 6.25 -17.58 15.64
N GLN A 416 6.54 -17.27 16.91
CA GLN A 416 6.28 -18.20 18.00
C GLN A 416 4.81 -18.58 18.05
N ALA A 417 3.92 -17.60 17.96
CA ALA A 417 2.47 -17.82 17.97
C ALA A 417 1.97 -18.59 16.74
N PHE A 418 2.60 -18.38 15.56
CA PHE A 418 2.20 -19.04 14.32
C PHE A 418 2.32 -20.56 14.36
N TYR A 419 3.32 -21.11 15.07
CA TYR A 419 3.58 -22.54 15.14
C TYR A 419 2.99 -23.24 16.37
N VAL A 420 2.35 -22.50 17.27
CA VAL A 420 1.65 -23.08 18.44
C VAL A 420 0.30 -23.67 18.03
N SER A 421 -0.12 -24.75 18.70
CA SER A 421 -1.46 -25.31 18.51
C SER A 421 -2.56 -24.29 18.86
N ARG A 422 -3.65 -24.33 18.10
CA ARG A 422 -4.75 -23.37 18.21
C ARG A 422 -6.05 -24.07 18.54
N GLU A 423 -6.98 -23.35 19.11
CA GLU A 423 -8.36 -23.78 19.31
C GLU A 423 -9.32 -22.62 19.02
N THR A 424 -10.56 -22.96 18.73
CA THR A 424 -11.63 -21.98 18.54
C THR A 424 -12.49 -21.93 19.79
N ILE A 425 -12.73 -20.75 20.31
CA ILE A 425 -13.56 -20.51 21.53
C ILE A 425 -14.60 -19.44 21.24
N HIS A 426 -15.62 -19.32 22.07
CA HIS A 426 -16.55 -18.20 21.98
C HIS A 426 -15.85 -16.87 22.28
N LEU A 427 -16.17 -15.82 21.52
CA LEU A 427 -15.59 -14.48 21.70
C LEU A 427 -15.81 -13.95 23.14
N ALA A 428 -16.94 -14.31 23.76
CA ALA A 428 -17.25 -13.92 25.14
C ALA A 428 -16.27 -14.51 26.20
N GLU A 429 -15.58 -15.61 25.88
CA GLU A 429 -14.62 -16.31 26.71
C GLU A 429 -13.17 -15.97 26.37
N ALA A 430 -12.94 -15.13 25.35
CA ALA A 430 -11.62 -14.89 24.76
C ALA A 430 -10.78 -13.84 25.52
N CYS A 431 -11.36 -13.09 26.43
CA CYS A 431 -10.64 -12.05 27.17
C CYS A 431 -9.45 -12.64 27.94
N GLY A 432 -8.26 -12.06 27.77
CA GLY A 432 -7.01 -12.51 28.38
C GLY A 432 -6.34 -13.70 27.67
N ARG A 433 -6.96 -14.28 26.63
CA ARG A 433 -6.36 -15.32 25.80
C ARG A 433 -5.44 -14.70 24.73
N ILE A 434 -4.50 -15.47 24.25
CA ILE A 434 -3.58 -15.04 23.17
C ILE A 434 -4.21 -15.35 21.82
N CYS A 435 -4.31 -14.33 20.97
CA CYS A 435 -4.91 -14.44 19.65
C CYS A 435 -4.11 -15.38 18.74
N GLY A 436 -4.81 -16.27 18.03
CA GLY A 436 -4.26 -17.25 17.09
C GLY A 436 -4.46 -16.87 15.64
N GLU A 437 -5.06 -15.73 15.34
CA GLU A 437 -5.33 -15.23 13.99
C GLU A 437 -5.08 -13.73 13.89
N THR A 438 -5.01 -13.20 12.68
CA THR A 438 -4.89 -11.75 12.48
C THR A 438 -6.19 -11.23 11.91
N ILE A 439 -6.85 -10.36 12.66
CA ILE A 439 -8.14 -9.77 12.31
C ILE A 439 -7.93 -8.31 11.95
N SER A 440 -8.42 -7.91 10.79
CA SER A 440 -8.42 -6.54 10.31
C SER A 440 -9.78 -6.16 9.76
N TYR A 441 -10.02 -4.88 9.60
CA TYR A 441 -11.17 -4.39 8.82
C TYR A 441 -10.63 -3.73 7.55
N TYR A 442 -11.19 -4.11 6.41
CA TYR A 442 -10.75 -3.61 5.12
C TYR A 442 -11.87 -2.78 4.47
N PRO A 443 -11.54 -1.67 3.87
CA PRO A 443 -10.28 -0.94 3.85
C PRO A 443 -9.97 -0.22 5.18
N PRO A 444 -8.71 0.16 5.49
CA PRO A 444 -7.47 -0.03 4.72
C PRO A 444 -6.74 -1.36 5.01
N GLY A 445 -7.27 -2.23 5.86
CA GLY A 445 -6.65 -3.51 6.16
C GLY A 445 -5.62 -3.47 7.29
N ILE A 446 -5.73 -2.49 8.17
CA ILE A 446 -4.91 -2.37 9.37
C ILE A 446 -5.32 -3.47 10.37
N PRO A 447 -4.37 -4.25 10.91
CA PRO A 447 -4.69 -5.26 11.91
C PRO A 447 -5.25 -4.64 13.19
N LEU A 448 -6.47 -5.01 13.56
CA LEU A 448 -7.03 -4.73 14.89
C LEU A 448 -6.30 -5.53 15.96
N ILE A 449 -6.13 -6.81 15.70
CA ILE A 449 -5.36 -7.73 16.55
C ILE A 449 -4.59 -8.70 15.67
N SER A 450 -3.39 -9.03 16.10
CA SER A 450 -2.50 -9.94 15.37
C SER A 450 -2.21 -11.18 16.19
N ILE A 451 -1.76 -12.21 15.50
CA ILE A 451 -1.32 -13.45 16.12
C ILE A 451 -0.23 -13.18 17.16
N GLY A 452 -0.42 -13.74 18.38
CA GLY A 452 0.51 -13.56 19.50
C GLY A 452 0.18 -12.41 20.45
N GLU A 453 -0.82 -11.58 20.12
CA GLU A 453 -1.31 -10.50 20.97
C GLU A 453 -2.41 -10.98 21.93
N GLU A 454 -2.52 -10.33 23.08
CA GLU A 454 -3.58 -10.58 24.04
C GLU A 454 -4.91 -9.99 23.56
N ILE A 455 -5.98 -10.78 23.69
CA ILE A 455 -7.35 -10.32 23.42
C ILE A 455 -7.83 -9.55 24.65
N THR A 456 -7.73 -8.22 24.61
CA THR A 456 -8.16 -7.35 25.71
C THR A 456 -9.66 -7.02 25.65
N PRO A 457 -10.25 -6.52 26.76
CA PRO A 457 -11.63 -6.01 26.73
C PRO A 457 -11.85 -4.92 25.67
N ALA A 458 -10.84 -4.06 25.45
CA ALA A 458 -10.90 -3.00 24.44
C ALA A 458 -10.97 -3.56 23.02
N VAL A 459 -10.21 -4.62 22.71
CA VAL A 459 -10.27 -5.32 21.43
C VAL A 459 -11.65 -5.92 21.18
N ILE A 460 -12.22 -6.60 22.18
CA ILE A 460 -13.56 -7.20 22.08
C ILE A 460 -14.62 -6.12 21.86
N GLN A 461 -14.52 -4.99 22.59
CA GLN A 461 -15.46 -3.89 22.43
C GLN A 461 -15.38 -3.28 21.04
N TYR A 462 -14.17 -3.03 20.54
CA TYR A 462 -13.94 -2.53 19.19
C TYR A 462 -14.55 -3.45 18.11
N MET A 463 -14.41 -4.77 18.26
CA MET A 463 -15.03 -5.74 17.33
C MET A 463 -16.56 -5.60 17.31
N LYS A 464 -17.18 -5.47 18.49
CA LYS A 464 -18.64 -5.29 18.62
C LYS A 464 -19.11 -3.97 18.01
N ASP A 465 -18.37 -2.88 18.24
CA ASP A 465 -18.69 -1.57 17.72
C ASP A 465 -18.64 -1.58 16.17
N LYS A 466 -17.60 -2.21 15.60
CA LYS A 466 -17.49 -2.38 14.14
C LYS A 466 -18.62 -3.24 13.54
N GLN A 467 -19.01 -4.33 14.23
CA GLN A 467 -20.16 -5.15 13.80
C GLN A 467 -21.47 -4.34 13.82
N ALA A 468 -21.68 -3.53 14.87
CA ALA A 468 -22.87 -2.68 14.98
C ALA A 468 -22.97 -1.65 13.83
N LEU A 469 -21.83 -1.23 13.30
CA LEU A 469 -21.73 -0.36 12.11
C LEU A 469 -21.80 -1.13 10.79
N GLY A 470 -21.98 -2.46 10.81
CA GLY A 470 -22.09 -3.28 9.60
C GLY A 470 -20.76 -3.66 8.94
N TYR A 471 -19.62 -3.40 9.60
CA TYR A 471 -18.32 -3.83 9.09
C TYR A 471 -18.13 -5.33 9.23
N VAL A 472 -17.53 -5.94 8.21
CA VAL A 472 -17.18 -7.36 8.18
C VAL A 472 -15.69 -7.51 8.45
N PRO A 473 -15.27 -8.37 9.41
CA PRO A 473 -13.87 -8.60 9.68
C PRO A 473 -13.20 -9.35 8.52
N ASN A 474 -11.94 -9.02 8.25
CA ASN A 474 -11.11 -9.74 7.28
C ASN A 474 -10.01 -10.50 8.04
N GLY A 475 -9.79 -11.76 7.63
CA GLY A 475 -8.79 -12.64 8.25
C GLY A 475 -9.28 -13.42 9.46
N ALA A 476 -10.47 -13.12 9.98
CA ALA A 476 -11.12 -13.94 11.00
C ALA A 476 -11.58 -15.29 10.41
N ALA A 477 -11.38 -16.36 11.17
CA ALA A 477 -11.89 -17.68 10.78
C ALA A 477 -13.43 -17.73 10.81
N ASP A 478 -14.03 -16.98 11.72
CA ASP A 478 -15.47 -16.77 11.83
C ASP A 478 -15.82 -15.29 11.58
N MET A 479 -16.37 -14.99 10.41
CA MET A 479 -16.74 -13.63 10.03
C MET A 479 -17.91 -13.06 10.85
N SER A 480 -18.69 -13.91 11.54
CA SER A 480 -19.72 -13.46 12.48
C SER A 480 -19.16 -13.03 13.84
N LEU A 481 -17.87 -13.33 14.12
CA LEU A 481 -17.20 -13.10 15.39
C LEU A 481 -17.99 -13.69 16.61
N GLU A 482 -18.80 -14.73 16.40
CA GLU A 482 -19.33 -15.52 17.51
C GLU A 482 -18.21 -16.31 18.19
N THR A 483 -17.24 -16.72 17.38
CA THR A 483 -16.04 -17.43 17.82
C THR A 483 -14.76 -16.73 17.36
N ILE A 484 -13.64 -17.03 18.01
CA ILE A 484 -12.32 -16.52 17.69
C ILE A 484 -11.27 -17.62 17.88
N VAL A 485 -10.22 -17.61 17.06
CA VAL A 485 -9.11 -18.54 17.20
C VAL A 485 -8.10 -18.00 18.22
N VAL A 486 -7.74 -18.85 19.19
CA VAL A 486 -6.74 -18.54 20.22
C VAL A 486 -5.65 -19.62 20.27
N LEU A 487 -4.51 -19.29 20.85
CA LEU A 487 -3.48 -20.28 21.12
C LEU A 487 -3.96 -21.22 22.25
N LYS A 488 -3.64 -22.51 22.13
CA LYS A 488 -3.80 -23.44 23.26
C LYS A 488 -2.78 -23.13 24.34
N ASP A 489 -3.22 -23.26 25.60
CA ASP A 489 -2.36 -23.11 26.77
C ASP A 489 -1.23 -24.14 26.79
#